data_ba6ec0a562d5dc8b1dd7589cf5bf3ca0
#
_entry.id   ba6ec0a562d5dc8b1dd7589cf5bf3ca0
#
_cell.length_a   1.000
_cell.length_b   1.000
_cell.length_c   1.000
_cell.angle_alpha   90.00
_cell.angle_beta   90.00
_cell.angle_gamma   90.00
#
_symmetry.space_group_name_H-M   'P 1'
#
loop_
_entity.id
_entity.type
_entity.pdbx_description
1 polymer ?
#
loop_
_entity_poly.entity_id
_entity_poly.type
_entity_poly.pdbx_seq_one_letter_code
_entity_poly.pdbx_strand_id
1 'polypeptide(L)'
;MKPNIGGRLYAIAFLAVISVVLQGASCEIVKPSVKVATDVPSAGKFPHALFGRLLEKAVVDGLVDYAAVSVDQGLLEEYLAEVARVSPDSHPHLFPTEPDRLAYWINAHNACALRGVLRFNRPANLKEIAHRFDSETTYLVGGRNLSLNAMTLIAYRRFTDARVHFALVKARRGGPPLQKEPWQPADLDARLEEAARLFLADPRNVDWKAPALKAGLSRILVDFRAEFEREVPATVSGDVRLVASLNRFRAQREKINATEVYPIPLDERLNDAANR
;
A
#
# COMPACT_ATOMS: atom_id res chain seq x y z
N MET A 1 -75.84 -46.15 -5.91
CA MET A 1 -74.82 -46.90 -6.63
C MET A 1 -73.88 -45.96 -7.35
N LYS A 2 -72.57 -46.12 -7.10
CA LYS A 2 -71.38 -45.39 -7.58
C LYS A 2 -71.39 -45.22 -9.13
N PRO A 3 -70.47 -44.37 -9.68
CA PRO A 3 -69.16 -44.03 -9.17
C PRO A 3 -68.71 -42.52 -9.23
N ASN A 4 -67.73 -42.27 -8.42
CA ASN A 4 -66.84 -41.16 -8.30
C ASN A 4 -65.79 -41.18 -9.44
N ILE A 5 -65.56 -40.06 -10.13
CA ILE A 5 -64.37 -39.89 -11.02
C ILE A 5 -63.56 -38.69 -10.55
N GLY A 6 -62.45 -39.00 -9.92
CA GLY A 6 -61.48 -38.01 -9.46
C GLY A 6 -60.67 -37.40 -10.61
N GLY A 7 -60.79 -36.11 -10.73
CA GLY A 7 -59.91 -35.34 -11.60
C GLY A 7 -58.55 -35.08 -10.94
N ARG A 8 -57.49 -35.63 -11.52
CA ARG A 8 -56.09 -35.31 -11.15
C ARG A 8 -55.71 -33.97 -11.75
N LEU A 9 -55.55 -32.97 -10.94
CA LEU A 9 -54.84 -31.74 -11.32
C LEU A 9 -53.36 -32.04 -11.35
N TYR A 10 -52.76 -31.94 -12.52
CA TYR A 10 -51.31 -31.93 -12.68
C TYR A 10 -50.80 -30.51 -12.41
N ALA A 11 -50.16 -30.31 -11.27
CA ALA A 11 -49.41 -29.11 -10.98
C ALA A 11 -48.11 -29.14 -11.80
N ILE A 12 -48.03 -28.30 -12.81
CA ILE A 12 -46.77 -28.05 -13.54
C ILE A 12 -45.95 -27.11 -12.70
N ALA A 13 -44.97 -27.64 -12.00
CA ALA A 13 -43.93 -26.86 -11.30
C ALA A 13 -43.03 -26.23 -12.36
N PHE A 14 -43.14 -24.92 -12.55
CA PHE A 14 -42.14 -24.12 -13.26
C PHE A 14 -40.91 -24.02 -12.38
N LEU A 15 -39.88 -24.82 -12.67
CA LEU A 15 -38.54 -24.65 -12.15
C LEU A 15 -37.94 -23.42 -12.84
N ALA A 16 -38.02 -22.27 -12.18
CA ALA A 16 -37.22 -21.11 -12.53
C ALA A 16 -35.76 -21.41 -12.16
N VAL A 17 -34.97 -21.79 -13.16
CA VAL A 17 -33.52 -21.87 -13.02
C VAL A 17 -33.01 -20.43 -12.90
N ILE A 18 -32.82 -19.98 -11.68
CA ILE A 18 -32.07 -18.74 -11.41
C ILE A 18 -30.62 -19.05 -11.72
N SER A 19 -30.18 -18.73 -12.94
CA SER A 19 -28.78 -18.65 -13.28
C SER A 19 -28.17 -17.45 -12.49
N VAL A 20 -27.69 -17.73 -11.31
CA VAL A 20 -26.77 -16.82 -10.61
C VAL A 20 -25.50 -16.81 -11.44
N VAL A 21 -25.36 -15.83 -12.33
CA VAL A 21 -24.08 -15.49 -12.93
C VAL A 21 -23.22 -15.00 -11.79
N LEU A 22 -22.44 -15.90 -11.20
CA LEU A 22 -21.26 -15.56 -10.42
C LEU A 22 -20.34 -14.78 -11.37
N GLN A 23 -20.46 -13.46 -11.40
CA GLN A 23 -19.43 -12.60 -11.90
C GLN A 23 -18.24 -12.79 -10.93
N GLY A 24 -17.42 -13.80 -11.22
CA GLY A 24 -16.14 -13.98 -10.58
C GLY A 24 -15.38 -12.68 -10.79
N ALA A 25 -15.05 -11.98 -9.70
CA ALA A 25 -14.16 -10.84 -9.74
C ALA A 25 -12.87 -11.33 -10.40
N SER A 26 -12.69 -11.02 -11.68
CA SER A 26 -11.47 -11.36 -12.41
C SER A 26 -10.36 -10.50 -11.84
N CYS A 27 -9.52 -11.10 -11.01
CA CYS A 27 -8.31 -10.46 -10.52
C CYS A 27 -7.49 -10.01 -11.74
N GLU A 28 -7.40 -8.71 -11.94
CA GLU A 28 -6.68 -8.15 -13.07
C GLU A 28 -5.18 -8.22 -12.82
N ILE A 29 -4.44 -8.87 -13.73
CA ILE A 29 -2.98 -9.02 -13.64
C ILE A 29 -2.30 -7.97 -14.50
N VAL A 30 -1.55 -7.06 -13.89
CA VAL A 30 -0.68 -6.09 -14.56
C VAL A 30 0.72 -6.70 -14.70
N LYS A 31 1.11 -6.98 -15.94
CA LYS A 31 2.45 -7.47 -16.27
C LYS A 31 3.28 -6.32 -16.83
N PRO A 32 4.62 -6.35 -16.68
CA PRO A 32 5.49 -5.42 -17.39
C PRO A 32 5.26 -5.48 -18.90
N SER A 33 5.28 -4.33 -19.56
CA SER A 33 5.10 -4.23 -21.02
C SER A 33 6.38 -4.57 -21.79
N VAL A 34 7.53 -4.60 -21.12
CA VAL A 34 8.82 -4.98 -21.70
C VAL A 34 9.09 -6.47 -21.48
N LYS A 35 9.92 -7.04 -22.34
CA LYS A 35 10.33 -8.44 -22.21
C LYS A 35 11.16 -8.62 -20.93
N VAL A 36 10.71 -9.49 -20.05
CA VAL A 36 11.45 -9.87 -18.85
C VAL A 36 12.68 -10.70 -19.29
N ALA A 37 13.88 -10.27 -18.88
CA ALA A 37 15.10 -11.05 -19.14
C ALA A 37 15.04 -12.41 -18.42
N THR A 38 15.62 -13.44 -19.01
CA THR A 38 15.63 -14.79 -18.43
C THR A 38 16.77 -14.99 -17.44
N ASP A 39 17.88 -14.26 -17.64
CA ASP A 39 19.10 -14.46 -16.86
C ASP A 39 19.04 -13.67 -15.55
N VAL A 40 19.17 -14.37 -14.43
CA VAL A 40 19.25 -13.77 -13.09
C VAL A 40 20.73 -13.72 -12.69
N PRO A 41 21.21 -12.59 -12.17
CA PRO A 41 22.58 -12.53 -11.65
C PRO A 41 22.82 -13.60 -10.60
N SER A 42 23.93 -14.32 -10.73
CA SER A 42 24.33 -15.34 -9.76
C SER A 42 24.90 -14.74 -8.46
N ALA A 43 25.29 -13.46 -8.50
CA ALA A 43 25.83 -12.72 -7.36
C ALA A 43 25.50 -11.23 -7.45
N GLY A 44 25.63 -10.52 -6.33
CA GLY A 44 25.35 -9.09 -6.22
C GLY A 44 24.11 -8.80 -5.39
N LYS A 45 23.60 -7.58 -5.54
CA LYS A 45 22.37 -7.12 -4.89
C LYS A 45 21.34 -6.73 -5.94
N PHE A 46 20.08 -6.78 -5.57
CA PHE A 46 18.99 -6.33 -6.44
C PHE A 46 19.15 -4.83 -6.78
N PRO A 47 19.14 -4.43 -8.08
CA PRO A 47 19.40 -3.06 -8.48
C PRO A 47 18.14 -2.18 -8.38
N HIS A 48 18.24 -1.06 -7.64
CA HIS A 48 17.17 -0.06 -7.59
C HIS A 48 17.44 1.17 -8.47
N ALA A 49 18.52 1.19 -9.25
CA ALA A 49 18.96 2.36 -10.00
C ALA A 49 17.95 2.84 -11.08
N LEU A 50 17.25 1.92 -11.75
CA LEU A 50 16.21 2.27 -12.72
C LEU A 50 15.07 3.04 -12.05
N PHE A 51 14.62 2.55 -10.89
CA PHE A 51 13.58 3.20 -10.11
C PHE A 51 14.06 4.56 -9.60
N GLY A 52 15.32 4.66 -9.14
CA GLY A 52 15.93 5.92 -8.70
C GLY A 52 15.91 7.00 -9.78
N ARG A 53 16.28 6.66 -11.01
CA ARG A 53 16.23 7.59 -12.14
C ARG A 53 14.81 8.10 -12.45
N LEU A 54 13.81 7.25 -12.29
CA LEU A 54 12.42 7.66 -12.44
C LEU A 54 11.99 8.60 -11.32
N LEU A 55 12.30 8.23 -10.06
CA LEU A 55 11.90 9.02 -8.89
C LEU A 55 12.52 10.42 -8.90
N GLU A 56 13.79 10.54 -9.30
CA GLU A 56 14.49 11.82 -9.42
C GLU A 56 13.74 12.82 -10.32
N LYS A 57 13.14 12.33 -11.42
CA LYS A 57 12.42 13.14 -12.39
C LYS A 57 10.96 13.38 -11.98
N ALA A 58 10.33 12.39 -11.38
CA ALA A 58 8.89 12.37 -11.16
C ALA A 58 8.46 12.85 -9.77
N VAL A 59 9.35 12.89 -8.77
CA VAL A 59 8.96 13.28 -7.41
C VAL A 59 9.27 14.74 -7.16
N VAL A 60 8.24 15.49 -6.78
CA VAL A 60 8.31 16.93 -6.48
C VAL A 60 7.64 17.18 -5.13
N ASP A 61 8.43 17.50 -4.10
CA ASP A 61 7.96 17.76 -2.73
C ASP A 61 7.06 16.64 -2.16
N GLY A 62 7.42 15.38 -2.42
CA GLY A 62 6.67 14.21 -1.98
C GLY A 62 5.41 13.86 -2.78
N LEU A 63 5.03 14.72 -3.74
CA LEU A 63 3.99 14.48 -4.74
C LEU A 63 4.61 13.89 -6.01
N VAL A 64 3.77 13.36 -6.90
CA VAL A 64 4.20 12.70 -8.12
C VAL A 64 3.78 13.49 -9.36
N ASP A 65 4.72 13.85 -10.21
CA ASP A 65 4.44 14.30 -11.56
C ASP A 65 4.15 13.08 -12.45
N TYR A 66 2.89 12.73 -12.57
CA TYR A 66 2.46 11.60 -13.39
C TYR A 66 2.63 11.84 -14.91
N ALA A 67 2.81 13.09 -15.35
CA ALA A 67 3.19 13.35 -16.74
C ALA A 67 4.64 12.92 -16.96
N ALA A 68 5.54 13.28 -16.06
CA ALA A 68 6.94 12.80 -16.10
C ALA A 68 7.01 11.26 -16.00
N VAL A 69 6.22 10.64 -15.12
CA VAL A 69 6.15 9.16 -15.07
C VAL A 69 5.70 8.57 -16.40
N SER A 70 4.74 9.20 -17.09
CA SER A 70 4.26 8.73 -18.39
C SER A 70 5.30 8.87 -19.49
N VAL A 71 6.09 9.96 -19.49
CA VAL A 71 7.19 10.19 -20.45
C VAL A 71 8.30 9.17 -20.25
N ASP A 72 8.70 8.91 -19.00
CA ASP A 72 9.74 7.97 -18.63
C ASP A 72 9.20 6.57 -18.26
N GLN A 73 8.01 6.19 -18.73
CA GLN A 73 7.36 4.92 -18.43
C GLN A 73 8.27 3.71 -18.72
N GLY A 74 9.17 3.82 -19.69
CA GLY A 74 10.15 2.78 -19.99
C GLY A 74 11.03 2.40 -18.78
N LEU A 75 11.48 3.39 -18.00
CA LEU A 75 12.24 3.13 -16.76
C LEU A 75 11.42 2.34 -15.72
N LEU A 76 10.13 2.67 -15.59
CA LEU A 76 9.21 1.97 -14.69
C LEU A 76 8.99 0.53 -15.14
N GLU A 77 8.73 0.31 -16.42
CA GLU A 77 8.46 -1.01 -16.98
C GLU A 77 9.72 -1.91 -16.91
N GLU A 78 10.91 -1.38 -17.17
CA GLU A 78 12.17 -2.12 -17.01
C GLU A 78 12.41 -2.50 -15.54
N TYR A 79 12.19 -1.57 -14.60
CA TYR A 79 12.32 -1.90 -13.18
C TYR A 79 11.29 -2.95 -12.73
N LEU A 80 10.03 -2.84 -13.18
CA LEU A 80 9.00 -3.81 -12.87
C LEU A 80 9.25 -5.18 -13.53
N ALA A 81 9.96 -5.23 -14.66
CA ALA A 81 10.40 -6.49 -15.26
C ALA A 81 11.43 -7.20 -14.35
N GLU A 82 12.36 -6.46 -13.73
CA GLU A 82 13.27 -7.03 -12.72
C GLU A 82 12.50 -7.49 -11.47
N VAL A 83 11.56 -6.68 -10.98
CA VAL A 83 10.68 -7.04 -9.85
C VAL A 83 9.85 -8.30 -10.15
N ALA A 84 9.34 -8.42 -11.38
CA ALA A 84 8.56 -9.60 -11.80
C ALA A 84 9.39 -10.89 -11.76
N ARG A 85 10.66 -10.81 -12.07
CA ARG A 85 11.59 -11.93 -12.18
C ARG A 85 12.19 -12.33 -10.83
N VAL A 86 12.55 -11.36 -9.99
CA VAL A 86 13.38 -11.54 -8.80
C VAL A 86 12.68 -10.97 -7.56
N SER A 87 12.68 -11.74 -6.48
CA SER A 87 12.22 -11.28 -5.16
C SER A 87 13.05 -11.95 -4.06
N PRO A 88 12.97 -11.48 -2.81
CA PRO A 88 13.58 -12.15 -1.66
C PRO A 88 13.15 -13.60 -1.49
N ASP A 89 11.96 -13.97 -1.98
CA ASP A 89 11.43 -15.33 -1.88
C ASP A 89 11.99 -16.24 -2.98
N SER A 90 12.12 -15.71 -4.20
CA SER A 90 12.59 -16.50 -5.35
C SER A 90 14.11 -16.57 -5.46
N HIS A 91 14.82 -15.51 -5.03
CA HIS A 91 16.30 -15.38 -5.15
C HIS A 91 16.91 -14.81 -3.86
N PRO A 92 16.84 -15.51 -2.73
CA PRO A 92 17.28 -15.00 -1.42
C PRO A 92 18.75 -14.56 -1.37
N HIS A 93 19.60 -15.13 -2.22
CA HIS A 93 21.02 -14.80 -2.30
C HIS A 93 21.29 -13.36 -2.74
N LEU A 94 20.34 -12.70 -3.44
CA LEU A 94 20.44 -11.30 -3.83
C LEU A 94 19.98 -10.33 -2.73
N PHE A 95 19.46 -10.86 -1.61
CA PHE A 95 18.91 -10.12 -0.46
C PHE A 95 19.45 -10.68 0.85
N PRO A 96 20.77 -10.61 1.08
CA PRO A 96 21.41 -11.30 2.20
C PRO A 96 20.95 -10.80 3.57
N THR A 97 20.64 -9.50 3.70
CA THR A 97 20.24 -8.90 4.97
C THR A 97 18.73 -8.62 5.03
N GLU A 98 18.22 -8.42 6.24
CA GLU A 98 16.83 -8.00 6.43
C GLU A 98 16.54 -6.63 5.80
N PRO A 99 17.41 -5.60 5.94
CA PRO A 99 17.27 -4.34 5.22
C PRO A 99 17.22 -4.48 3.69
N ASP A 100 18.01 -5.40 3.08
CA ASP A 100 17.93 -5.66 1.63
C ASP A 100 16.52 -6.13 1.24
N ARG A 101 15.94 -7.03 2.03
CA ARG A 101 14.60 -7.57 1.79
C ARG A 101 13.50 -6.54 1.99
N LEU A 102 13.56 -5.76 3.06
CA LEU A 102 12.55 -4.73 3.35
C LEU A 102 12.59 -3.59 2.33
N ALA A 103 13.77 -3.08 1.99
CA ALA A 103 13.93 -2.06 0.95
C ALA A 103 13.35 -2.52 -0.39
N TYR A 104 13.57 -3.78 -0.78
CA TYR A 104 12.96 -4.35 -1.97
C TYR A 104 11.43 -4.29 -1.92
N TRP A 105 10.80 -4.76 -0.84
CA TRP A 105 9.34 -4.79 -0.73
C TRP A 105 8.71 -3.40 -0.77
N ILE A 106 9.35 -2.41 -0.14
CA ILE A 106 8.90 -1.02 -0.19
C ILE A 106 9.00 -0.46 -1.62
N ASN A 107 10.15 -0.62 -2.29
CA ASN A 107 10.35 -0.12 -3.63
C ASN A 107 9.45 -0.81 -4.67
N ALA A 108 9.31 -2.13 -4.59
CA ALA A 108 8.42 -2.90 -5.47
C ALA A 108 6.97 -2.46 -5.31
N HIS A 109 6.47 -2.31 -4.07
CA HIS A 109 5.14 -1.79 -3.79
C HIS A 109 4.93 -0.40 -4.42
N ASN A 110 5.87 0.53 -4.19
CA ASN A 110 5.74 1.90 -4.65
C ASN A 110 5.78 1.99 -6.19
N ALA A 111 6.64 1.21 -6.84
CA ALA A 111 6.66 1.11 -8.30
C ALA A 111 5.36 0.53 -8.86
N CYS A 112 4.82 -0.52 -8.25
CA CYS A 112 3.52 -1.08 -8.61
C CYS A 112 2.37 -0.06 -8.43
N ALA A 113 2.42 0.76 -7.38
CA ALA A 113 1.43 1.82 -7.16
C ALA A 113 1.48 2.87 -8.27
N LEU A 114 2.67 3.33 -8.68
CA LEU A 114 2.82 4.24 -9.83
C LEU A 114 2.25 3.62 -11.11
N ARG A 115 2.58 2.35 -11.38
CA ARG A 115 2.06 1.63 -12.55
C ARG A 115 0.53 1.49 -12.50
N GLY A 116 -0.02 1.27 -11.32
CA GLY A 116 -1.46 1.23 -11.09
C GLY A 116 -2.15 2.54 -11.45
N VAL A 117 -1.60 3.67 -11.04
CA VAL A 117 -2.16 4.99 -11.39
C VAL A 117 -2.20 5.20 -12.91
N LEU A 118 -1.13 4.85 -13.64
CA LEU A 118 -1.13 4.90 -15.09
C LEU A 118 -2.18 3.95 -15.70
N ARG A 119 -2.33 2.74 -15.14
CA ARG A 119 -3.33 1.75 -15.58
C ARG A 119 -4.76 2.25 -15.46
N PHE A 120 -5.07 2.98 -14.40
CA PHE A 120 -6.36 3.59 -14.17
C PHE A 120 -6.49 5.00 -14.79
N ASN A 121 -5.61 5.36 -15.72
CA ASN A 121 -5.63 6.62 -16.44
C ASN A 121 -5.60 7.87 -15.52
N ARG A 122 -4.77 7.82 -14.49
CA ARG A 122 -4.54 8.92 -13.54
C ARG A 122 -5.85 9.50 -12.97
N PRO A 123 -6.62 8.73 -12.21
CA PRO A 123 -7.89 9.19 -11.68
C PRO A 123 -7.66 10.37 -10.71
N ALA A 124 -8.50 11.39 -10.79
CA ALA A 124 -8.40 12.55 -9.89
C ALA A 124 -8.58 12.17 -8.41
N ASN A 125 -9.32 11.10 -8.14
CA ASN A 125 -9.62 10.58 -6.82
C ASN A 125 -9.65 9.05 -6.85
N LEU A 126 -9.06 8.42 -5.83
CA LEU A 126 -8.96 6.96 -5.73
C LEU A 126 -10.13 6.33 -4.95
N LYS A 127 -10.98 7.12 -4.29
CA LYS A 127 -12.05 6.62 -3.41
C LYS A 127 -12.94 5.58 -4.08
N GLU A 128 -13.40 5.86 -5.31
CA GLU A 128 -14.34 4.99 -6.02
C GLU A 128 -13.71 3.70 -6.53
N ILE A 129 -12.40 3.71 -6.74
CA ILE A 129 -11.63 2.56 -7.25
C ILE A 129 -10.72 1.94 -6.18
N ALA A 130 -10.80 2.39 -4.92
CA ALA A 130 -9.86 2.02 -3.86
C ALA A 130 -9.72 0.49 -3.73
N HIS A 131 -10.82 -0.25 -3.69
CA HIS A 131 -10.78 -1.70 -3.59
C HIS A 131 -10.13 -2.36 -4.82
N ARG A 132 -10.47 -1.91 -6.03
CA ARG A 132 -9.85 -2.41 -7.27
C ARG A 132 -8.36 -2.09 -7.31
N PHE A 133 -7.98 -0.86 -6.96
CA PHE A 133 -6.60 -0.39 -6.97
C PHE A 133 -5.74 -1.12 -5.94
N ASP A 134 -6.22 -1.25 -4.71
CA ASP A 134 -5.42 -1.77 -3.59
C ASP A 134 -5.43 -3.31 -3.51
N SER A 135 -6.53 -3.98 -3.90
CA SER A 135 -6.76 -5.39 -3.59
C SER A 135 -7.00 -6.29 -4.79
N GLU A 136 -7.73 -5.83 -5.82
CA GLU A 136 -8.09 -6.68 -6.95
C GLU A 136 -7.05 -6.64 -8.08
N THR A 137 -6.41 -5.47 -8.29
CA THR A 137 -5.32 -5.35 -9.26
C THR A 137 -4.07 -6.01 -8.69
N THR A 138 -3.49 -6.93 -9.44
CA THR A 138 -2.28 -7.64 -9.06
C THR A 138 -1.14 -7.37 -10.03
N TYR A 139 0.07 -7.44 -9.52
CA TYR A 139 1.33 -7.22 -10.21
C TYR A 139 2.19 -8.46 -10.12
N LEU A 140 2.95 -8.76 -11.15
CA LEU A 140 3.89 -9.88 -11.13
C LEU A 140 5.13 -9.48 -10.31
N VAL A 141 5.39 -10.17 -9.19
CA VAL A 141 6.49 -9.92 -8.27
C VAL A 141 7.16 -11.24 -7.90
N GLY A 142 8.40 -11.46 -8.33
CA GLY A 142 9.13 -12.72 -8.10
C GLY A 142 8.39 -13.96 -8.57
N GLY A 143 7.70 -13.88 -9.71
CA GLY A 143 6.89 -14.95 -10.27
C GLY A 143 5.49 -15.13 -9.64
N ARG A 144 5.08 -14.28 -8.69
CA ARG A 144 3.78 -14.32 -8.01
C ARG A 144 2.93 -13.11 -8.35
N ASN A 145 1.63 -13.29 -8.44
CA ASN A 145 0.68 -12.19 -8.60
C ASN A 145 0.29 -11.64 -7.21
N LEU A 146 0.69 -10.41 -6.91
CA LEU A 146 0.47 -9.76 -5.63
C LEU A 146 -0.22 -8.40 -5.81
N SER A 147 -1.27 -8.13 -5.03
CA SER A 147 -1.88 -6.80 -4.94
C SER A 147 -1.05 -5.87 -4.03
N LEU A 148 -1.34 -4.56 -4.05
CA LEU A 148 -0.69 -3.61 -3.15
C LEU A 148 -0.92 -3.99 -1.69
N ASN A 149 -2.15 -4.38 -1.33
CA ASN A 149 -2.46 -4.83 0.02
C ASN A 149 -1.73 -6.12 0.40
N ALA A 150 -1.56 -7.07 -0.53
CA ALA A 150 -0.78 -8.27 -0.29
C ALA A 150 0.70 -7.94 -0.02
N MET A 151 1.29 -7.02 -0.80
CA MET A 151 2.68 -6.56 -0.57
C MET A 151 2.83 -5.81 0.75
N THR A 152 1.86 -4.94 1.11
CA THR A 152 1.81 -4.27 2.42
C THR A 152 1.84 -5.30 3.56
N LEU A 153 1.00 -6.33 3.45
CA LEU A 153 0.93 -7.38 4.46
C LEU A 153 2.23 -8.19 4.56
N ILE A 154 2.87 -8.48 3.43
CA ILE A 154 4.18 -9.16 3.41
C ILE A 154 5.24 -8.30 4.10
N ALA A 155 5.34 -7.01 3.73
CA ALA A 155 6.30 -6.09 4.33
C ALA A 155 6.11 -5.99 5.85
N TYR A 156 4.87 -5.84 6.33
CA TYR A 156 4.61 -5.74 7.76
C TYR A 156 4.83 -7.08 8.50
N ARG A 157 4.25 -8.19 8.04
CA ARG A 157 4.29 -9.46 8.78
C ARG A 157 5.69 -10.06 8.90
N ARG A 158 6.56 -9.81 7.93
CA ARG A 158 7.92 -10.38 7.93
C ARG A 158 8.89 -9.57 8.78
N PHE A 159 8.73 -8.25 8.80
CA PHE A 159 9.68 -7.37 9.45
C PHE A 159 9.15 -6.79 10.76
N THR A 160 7.85 -6.90 11.00
CA THR A 160 7.17 -6.44 12.22
C THR A 160 7.44 -4.98 12.59
N ASP A 161 7.86 -4.17 11.63
CA ASP A 161 8.15 -2.76 11.77
C ASP A 161 6.97 -1.91 11.27
N ALA A 162 6.24 -1.29 12.19
CA ALA A 162 5.08 -0.46 11.86
C ALA A 162 5.46 0.79 11.04
N ARG A 163 6.74 1.21 11.04
CA ARG A 163 7.20 2.36 10.25
C ARG A 163 7.06 2.13 8.74
N VAL A 164 6.92 0.89 8.28
CA VAL A 164 6.66 0.59 6.86
C VAL A 164 5.41 1.29 6.33
N HIS A 165 4.41 1.57 7.20
CA HIS A 165 3.22 2.32 6.81
C HIS A 165 3.49 3.76 6.40
N PHE A 166 4.64 4.33 6.79
CA PHE A 166 5.10 5.65 6.37
C PHE A 166 5.97 5.62 5.10
N ALA A 167 6.24 4.43 4.57
CA ALA A 167 7.06 4.20 3.38
C ALA A 167 6.27 3.66 2.19
N LEU A 168 5.12 3.01 2.45
CA LEU A 168 4.29 2.39 1.42
C LEU A 168 3.27 3.38 0.86
N VAL A 169 3.54 3.87 -0.34
CA VAL A 169 2.74 4.93 -1.00
C VAL A 169 1.64 4.30 -1.86
N LYS A 170 0.39 4.57 -1.51
CA LYS A 170 -0.79 4.13 -2.28
C LYS A 170 -1.40 5.24 -3.13
N ALA A 171 -0.58 6.14 -3.63
CA ALA A 171 -0.92 7.23 -4.54
C ALA A 171 -1.99 8.22 -4.05
N ARG A 172 -2.29 8.25 -2.75
CA ARG A 172 -3.25 9.18 -2.13
C ARG A 172 -2.55 10.37 -1.51
N ARG A 173 -3.15 11.55 -1.66
CA ARG A 173 -2.60 12.79 -1.10
C ARG A 173 -2.53 12.78 0.43
N GLY A 174 -3.47 12.10 1.09
CA GLY A 174 -3.46 11.88 2.55
C GLY A 174 -2.55 10.75 3.02
N GLY A 175 -1.86 10.07 2.10
CA GLY A 175 -0.90 9.02 2.41
C GLY A 175 0.51 9.55 2.63
N PRO A 176 1.47 8.64 2.88
CA PRO A 176 2.89 9.00 2.97
C PRO A 176 3.38 9.61 1.65
N PRO A 177 4.28 10.60 1.71
CA PRO A 177 4.90 11.17 0.52
C PRO A 177 5.84 10.16 -0.15
N LEU A 178 5.86 10.14 -1.49
CA LEU A 178 6.84 9.35 -2.22
C LEU A 178 8.21 10.01 -2.08
N GLN A 179 9.22 9.19 -1.77
CA GLN A 179 10.59 9.67 -1.66
C GLN A 179 11.22 9.86 -3.04
N LYS A 180 12.10 10.87 -3.18
CA LYS A 180 12.82 11.16 -4.42
C LYS A 180 13.90 10.12 -4.76
N GLU A 181 14.29 9.33 -3.78
CA GLU A 181 15.26 8.26 -3.92
C GLU A 181 14.65 6.93 -3.52
N PRO A 182 15.04 5.81 -4.13
CA PRO A 182 14.60 4.50 -3.70
C PRO A 182 15.10 4.21 -2.28
N TRP A 183 14.37 3.40 -1.54
CA TRP A 183 14.79 2.92 -0.24
C TRP A 183 16.02 2.03 -0.43
N GLN A 184 17.08 2.30 0.37
CA GLN A 184 18.34 1.59 0.31
C GLN A 184 18.61 0.87 1.63
N PRO A 185 19.22 -0.33 1.59
CA PRO A 185 19.52 -1.08 2.82
C PRO A 185 20.44 -0.33 3.79
N ALA A 186 21.37 0.48 3.25
CA ALA A 186 22.42 1.14 4.03
C ALA A 186 21.89 2.19 5.02
N ASP A 187 20.78 2.84 4.69
CA ASP A 187 20.20 3.96 5.47
C ASP A 187 18.72 3.71 5.83
N LEU A 188 18.23 2.48 5.63
CA LEU A 188 16.82 2.13 5.73
C LEU A 188 16.22 2.51 7.09
N ASP A 189 16.88 2.16 8.19
CA ASP A 189 16.39 2.43 9.54
C ASP A 189 16.24 3.92 9.81
N ALA A 190 17.28 4.71 9.49
CA ALA A 190 17.27 6.15 9.67
C ALA A 190 16.18 6.84 8.81
N ARG A 191 16.00 6.38 7.58
CA ARG A 191 14.96 6.92 6.68
C ARG A 191 13.55 6.53 7.10
N LEU A 192 13.33 5.33 7.63
CA LEU A 192 12.03 4.94 8.20
C LEU A 192 11.69 5.78 9.42
N GLU A 193 12.67 6.04 10.29
CA GLU A 193 12.49 6.94 11.44
C GLU A 193 12.14 8.36 10.99
N GLU A 194 12.86 8.89 10.00
CA GLU A 194 12.58 10.21 9.43
C GLU A 194 11.18 10.28 8.78
N ALA A 195 10.79 9.26 8.01
CA ALA A 195 9.47 9.19 7.40
C ALA A 195 8.35 9.20 8.47
N ALA A 196 8.55 8.46 9.57
CA ALA A 196 7.62 8.47 10.70
C ALA A 196 7.52 9.87 11.33
N ARG A 197 8.65 10.52 11.59
CA ARG A 197 8.67 11.88 12.17
C ARG A 197 7.98 12.89 11.26
N LEU A 198 8.28 12.90 9.98
CA LEU A 198 7.68 13.81 9.00
C LEU A 198 6.17 13.59 8.87
N PHE A 199 5.73 12.33 8.79
CA PHE A 199 4.31 12.01 8.71
C PHE A 199 3.54 12.48 9.95
N LEU A 200 4.10 12.27 11.14
CA LEU A 200 3.48 12.66 12.40
C LEU A 200 3.60 14.16 12.72
N ALA A 201 4.50 14.87 12.07
CA ALA A 201 4.61 16.33 12.19
C ALA A 201 3.60 17.07 11.29
N ASP A 202 3.04 16.41 10.27
CA ASP A 202 2.08 17.00 9.35
C ASP A 202 0.71 17.18 10.03
N PRO A 203 0.17 18.41 10.12
CA PRO A 203 -1.13 18.65 10.73
C PRO A 203 -2.30 18.00 9.99
N ARG A 204 -2.12 17.57 8.75
CA ARG A 204 -3.11 16.77 8.01
C ARG A 204 -3.23 15.35 8.56
N ASN A 205 -2.17 14.84 9.21
CA ASN A 205 -2.11 13.49 9.76
C ASN A 205 -2.31 13.45 11.27
N VAL A 206 -1.95 14.54 11.97
CA VAL A 206 -2.10 14.67 13.42
C VAL A 206 -2.64 16.06 13.73
N ASP A 207 -3.93 16.14 14.03
CA ASP A 207 -4.61 17.37 14.49
C ASP A 207 -4.72 17.34 16.02
N TRP A 208 -3.69 17.89 16.67
CA TRP A 208 -3.66 18.03 18.12
C TRP A 208 -2.95 19.32 18.53
N LYS A 209 -3.61 20.06 19.43
CA LYS A 209 -3.04 21.27 20.05
C LYS A 209 -3.26 21.19 21.56
N ALA A 210 -2.17 21.37 22.32
CA ALA A 210 -2.27 21.44 23.77
C ALA A 210 -3.19 22.61 24.21
N PRO A 211 -3.98 22.46 25.27
CA PRO A 211 -4.06 21.33 26.20
C PRO A 211 -5.20 20.34 25.89
N ALA A 212 -5.62 20.21 24.63
CA ALA A 212 -6.72 19.33 24.26
C ALA A 212 -6.46 17.87 24.65
N LEU A 213 -7.49 17.19 25.18
CA LEU A 213 -7.41 15.77 25.53
C LEU A 213 -7.86 14.84 24.38
N LYS A 214 -8.27 15.42 23.25
CA LYS A 214 -8.65 14.69 22.02
C LYS A 214 -7.69 15.04 20.89
N ALA A 215 -7.28 14.02 20.13
CA ALA A 215 -6.45 14.19 18.96
C ALA A 215 -7.09 13.58 17.72
N GLY A 216 -7.07 14.33 16.60
CA GLY A 216 -7.35 13.78 15.29
C GLY A 216 -6.12 13.02 14.78
N LEU A 217 -6.29 11.79 14.35
CA LEU A 217 -5.23 10.97 13.79
C LEU A 217 -5.62 10.46 12.41
N SER A 218 -4.68 10.48 11.46
CA SER A 218 -4.86 9.90 10.13
C SER A 218 -5.43 8.48 10.21
N ARG A 219 -6.33 8.13 9.28
CA ARG A 219 -6.88 6.77 9.14
C ARG A 219 -5.79 5.70 9.15
N ILE A 220 -4.62 5.97 8.55
CA ILE A 220 -3.50 5.03 8.55
C ILE A 220 -3.08 4.68 9.98
N LEU A 221 -3.00 5.66 10.88
CA LEU A 221 -2.62 5.44 12.27
C LEU A 221 -3.69 4.67 13.06
N VAL A 222 -4.96 4.92 12.76
CA VAL A 222 -6.11 4.29 13.45
C VAL A 222 -6.35 2.87 12.92
N ASP A 223 -6.34 2.68 11.61
CA ASP A 223 -6.63 1.39 10.97
C ASP A 223 -5.53 0.35 11.24
N PHE A 224 -4.28 0.79 11.37
CA PHE A 224 -3.13 -0.07 11.70
C PHE A 224 -2.66 0.05 13.16
N ARG A 225 -3.53 0.53 14.05
CA ARG A 225 -3.17 0.79 15.46
C ARG A 225 -2.54 -0.40 16.18
N ALA A 226 -3.04 -1.61 15.93
CA ALA A 226 -2.52 -2.84 16.55
C ALA A 226 -1.04 -3.07 16.23
N GLU A 227 -0.58 -2.59 15.08
CA GLU A 227 0.80 -2.69 14.65
C GLU A 227 1.68 -1.66 15.35
N PHE A 228 1.20 -0.44 15.47
CA PHE A 228 1.92 0.62 16.21
C PHE A 228 1.98 0.36 17.72
N GLU A 229 0.92 -0.20 18.29
CA GLU A 229 0.81 -0.46 19.73
C GLU A 229 1.62 -1.66 20.23
N ARG A 230 2.20 -2.46 19.34
CA ARG A 230 2.86 -3.74 19.68
C ARG A 230 3.94 -3.59 20.75
N GLU A 231 4.74 -2.54 20.67
CA GLU A 231 5.88 -2.32 21.57
C GLU A 231 5.50 -1.52 22.83
N VAL A 232 4.24 -1.08 22.96
CA VAL A 232 3.76 -0.40 24.14
C VAL A 232 3.27 -1.44 25.17
N PRO A 233 3.68 -1.34 26.45
CA PRO A 233 3.27 -2.29 27.48
C PRO A 233 1.75 -2.47 27.53
N ALA A 234 1.29 -3.71 27.74
CA ALA A 234 -0.13 -4.04 27.82
C ALA A 234 -0.87 -3.36 29.00
N THR A 235 -0.14 -2.85 29.97
CA THR A 235 -0.67 -2.05 31.09
C THR A 235 -1.23 -0.71 30.63
N VAL A 236 -0.78 -0.19 29.48
CA VAL A 236 -1.34 0.99 28.82
C VAL A 236 -2.45 0.53 27.89
N SER A 237 -3.65 1.06 28.04
CA SER A 237 -4.84 0.64 27.29
C SER A 237 -5.55 1.79 26.60
N GLY A 238 -6.50 1.45 25.72
CA GLY A 238 -7.32 2.44 25.01
C GLY A 238 -6.50 3.32 24.07
N ASP A 239 -6.99 4.50 23.82
CA ASP A 239 -6.37 5.44 22.88
C ASP A 239 -5.02 5.99 23.36
N VAL A 240 -4.82 6.02 24.68
CA VAL A 240 -3.54 6.40 25.28
C VAL A 240 -2.40 5.50 24.81
N ARG A 241 -2.69 4.22 24.54
CA ARG A 241 -1.70 3.26 24.03
C ARG A 241 -1.21 3.63 22.62
N LEU A 242 -2.15 3.98 21.73
CA LEU A 242 -1.80 4.46 20.40
C LEU A 242 -1.01 5.76 20.48
N VAL A 243 -1.47 6.72 21.28
CA VAL A 243 -0.76 7.99 21.49
C VAL A 243 0.66 7.78 22.01
N ALA A 244 0.84 6.89 22.98
CA ALA A 244 2.16 6.56 23.54
C ALA A 244 3.08 5.96 22.46
N SER A 245 2.57 5.08 21.59
CA SER A 245 3.34 4.50 20.51
C SER A 245 3.82 5.55 19.49
N LEU A 246 2.96 6.49 19.12
CA LEU A 246 3.29 7.54 18.16
C LEU A 246 4.25 8.58 18.74
N ASN A 247 4.15 8.83 20.03
CA ASN A 247 5.04 9.75 20.74
C ASN A 247 6.52 9.31 20.76
N ARG A 248 6.84 8.08 20.41
CA ARG A 248 8.23 7.63 20.26
C ARG A 248 8.95 8.37 19.12
N PHE A 249 8.22 8.73 18.07
CA PHE A 249 8.74 9.41 16.88
C PHE A 249 8.62 10.93 16.94
N ARG A 250 8.16 11.50 18.05
CA ARG A 250 7.94 12.95 18.20
C ARG A 250 8.92 13.58 19.21
N ALA A 251 9.38 14.78 18.90
CA ALA A 251 10.19 15.55 19.86
C ALA A 251 9.42 15.80 21.17
N GLN A 252 10.11 15.90 22.28
CA GLN A 252 9.48 16.03 23.62
C GLN A 252 8.44 17.15 23.69
N ARG A 253 8.71 18.31 23.08
CA ARG A 253 7.79 19.47 23.03
C ARG A 253 6.57 19.27 22.14
N GLU A 254 6.59 18.27 21.27
CA GLU A 254 5.57 17.98 20.27
C GLU A 254 4.73 16.75 20.65
N LYS A 255 5.02 16.12 21.80
CA LYS A 255 4.30 14.94 22.25
C LYS A 255 2.82 15.22 22.46
N ILE A 256 2.00 14.34 21.92
CA ILE A 256 0.55 14.36 22.05
C ILE A 256 0.21 13.95 23.50
N ASN A 257 -0.62 14.71 24.17
CA ASN A 257 -1.14 14.39 25.50
C ASN A 257 -2.67 14.23 25.45
N ALA A 258 -3.14 13.39 24.52
CA ALA A 258 -4.56 13.10 24.35
C ALA A 258 -4.91 11.76 24.99
N THR A 259 -6.11 11.65 25.55
CA THR A 259 -6.69 10.43 26.10
C THR A 259 -7.75 9.82 25.21
N GLU A 260 -8.21 10.56 24.20
CA GLU A 260 -9.14 10.12 23.18
C GLU A 260 -8.60 10.47 21.79
N VAL A 261 -8.84 9.58 20.82
CA VAL A 261 -8.50 9.84 19.41
C VAL A 261 -9.73 9.69 18.53
N TYR A 262 -9.76 10.46 17.44
CA TYR A 262 -10.75 10.31 16.37
C TYR A 262 -10.05 10.24 15.02
N PRO A 263 -10.60 9.48 14.05
CA PRO A 263 -9.98 9.36 12.74
C PRO A 263 -10.17 10.63 11.92
N ILE A 264 -9.07 11.15 11.37
CA ILE A 264 -9.11 12.14 10.29
C ILE A 264 -9.39 11.40 8.99
N PRO A 265 -10.39 11.79 8.19
CA PRO A 265 -10.64 11.19 6.89
C PRO A 265 -9.40 11.25 5.99
N LEU A 266 -9.09 10.14 5.31
CA LEU A 266 -8.01 10.11 4.35
C LEU A 266 -8.34 11.00 3.14
N ASP A 267 -7.42 11.85 2.72
CA ASP A 267 -7.54 12.58 1.46
C ASP A 267 -7.25 11.61 0.30
N GLU A 268 -8.33 11.14 -0.31
CA GLU A 268 -8.31 10.14 -1.39
C GLU A 268 -7.98 10.73 -2.76
N ARG A 269 -7.77 12.05 -2.88
CA ARG A 269 -7.29 12.66 -4.13
C ARG A 269 -5.94 12.05 -4.51
N LEU A 270 -5.71 11.95 -5.81
CA LEU A 270 -4.42 11.52 -6.34
C LEU A 270 -3.31 12.45 -5.80
N ASN A 271 -2.18 11.89 -5.42
CA ASN A 271 -1.00 12.64 -5.00
C ASN A 271 -0.24 13.27 -6.19
N ASP A 272 -0.99 13.80 -7.16
CA ASP A 272 -0.45 14.41 -8.37
C ASP A 272 0.10 15.81 -8.08
N ALA A 273 1.33 16.07 -8.51
CA ALA A 273 1.99 17.36 -8.39
C ALA A 273 1.32 18.48 -9.22
N ALA A 274 0.59 18.11 -10.27
CA ALA A 274 -0.19 19.05 -11.07
C ALA A 274 -1.40 19.66 -10.30
N ASN A 275 -1.82 19.03 -9.20
CA ASN A 275 -2.98 19.43 -8.40
C ASN A 275 -2.57 20.02 -7.03
N ARG A 276 -1.48 20.78 -6.97
CA ARG A 276 -0.96 21.41 -5.73
C ARG A 276 -1.95 22.39 -5.09
#